data_b769cb6a213818116d41238f82f76cd1
#
_entry.id   b769cb6a213818116d41238f82f76cd1
#
_cell.length_a   1.000
_cell.length_b   1.000
_cell.length_c   1.000
_cell.angle_alpha   90.00
_cell.angle_beta   90.00
_cell.angle_gamma   90.00
#
_symmetry.space_group_name_H-M   'P 1'
#
loop_
_entity.id
_entity.type
_entity.pdbx_description
1 polymer ?
#
loop_
_entity_poly.entity_id
_entity_poly.type
_entity_poly.pdbx_seq_one_letter_code
_entity_poly.pdbx_strand_id
1 'polypeptide(L)'
;MQHAFDRAVSRLFARLGVPGTYRLADGREITTRFIAKQADVVESFGDTRLALATHRFDVMVRDVMSPREGERFTVAGQTFQVVGEPLADRDRLIWTLTGAPV
;
A
#
# COMPACT_ATOMS: atom_id res chain seq x y z
N MET A 1 18.69 -15.75 -7.36
CA MET A 1 18.35 -14.88 -7.99
C MET A 1 17.43 -13.99 -7.39
N GLN A 2 16.32 -14.37 -6.89
CA GLN A 2 15.54 -13.51 -6.30
C GLN A 2 16.08 -12.98 -5.05
N HIS A 3 17.04 -13.60 -4.44
CA HIS A 3 17.56 -13.12 -3.19
C HIS A 3 18.11 -11.71 -3.26
N ALA A 4 18.70 -11.36 -4.37
CA ALA A 4 19.28 -10.03 -4.48
C ALA A 4 18.20 -8.99 -4.53
N PHE A 5 17.14 -9.26 -5.26
CA PHE A 5 16.07 -8.31 -5.34
C PHE A 5 15.34 -8.23 -4.02
N ASP A 6 15.17 -9.35 -3.33
CA ASP A 6 14.54 -9.34 -2.07
C ASP A 6 15.29 -8.48 -1.10
N ARG A 7 16.60 -8.54 -1.08
CA ARG A 7 17.37 -7.72 -0.20
C ARG A 7 17.24 -6.28 -0.55
N ALA A 8 17.24 -5.96 -1.82
CA ALA A 8 17.14 -4.58 -2.26
C ALA A 8 15.80 -4.02 -1.84
N VAL A 9 14.73 -4.80 -1.99
CA VAL A 9 13.41 -4.35 -1.62
C VAL A 9 13.33 -4.17 -0.10
N SER A 10 13.90 -5.10 0.65
CA SER A 10 13.89 -4.98 2.10
C SER A 10 14.61 -3.73 2.57
N ARG A 11 15.73 -3.41 1.95
CA ARG A 11 16.44 -2.21 2.32
C ARG A 11 15.67 -0.97 1.96
N LEU A 12 15.00 -0.99 0.83
CA LEU A 12 14.23 0.15 0.41
C LEU A 12 13.15 0.44 1.43
N PHE A 13 12.42 -0.60 1.86
CA PHE A 13 11.36 -0.40 2.82
C PHE A 13 11.91 -0.04 4.20
N ALA A 14 13.08 -0.53 4.53
CA ALA A 14 13.68 -0.16 5.80
C ALA A 14 14.06 1.31 5.82
N ARG A 15 14.43 1.83 4.65
CA ARG A 15 14.83 3.19 4.61
C ARG A 15 13.71 4.14 4.38
N LEU A 16 12.82 3.87 3.47
CA LEU A 16 11.77 4.78 3.11
C LEU A 16 10.41 4.43 3.68
N GLY A 17 10.25 3.24 4.19
CA GLY A 17 8.95 2.82 4.66
C GLY A 17 8.59 3.37 6.02
N VAL A 18 7.31 3.49 6.26
CA VAL A 18 6.79 3.95 7.52
C VAL A 18 6.05 2.79 8.15
N PRO A 19 6.27 2.51 9.42
CA PRO A 19 5.60 1.37 10.03
C PRO A 19 4.09 1.54 10.03
N GLY A 20 3.39 0.46 9.86
CA GLY A 20 1.95 0.47 9.89
C GLY A 20 1.42 -0.92 10.12
N THR A 21 0.11 -1.07 10.07
CA THR A 21 -0.54 -2.34 10.33
C THR A 21 -1.55 -2.63 9.24
N TYR A 22 -1.51 -3.83 8.70
CA TYR A 22 -2.47 -4.26 7.69
C TYR A 22 -3.41 -5.24 8.35
N ARG A 23 -4.73 -5.01 8.21
CA ARG A 23 -5.70 -5.88 8.82
C ARG A 23 -6.37 -6.75 7.80
N LEU A 24 -6.25 -8.05 7.96
CA LEU A 24 -6.83 -8.98 7.03
C LEU A 24 -8.33 -9.10 7.28
N ALA A 25 -9.02 -9.62 6.31
CA ALA A 25 -10.46 -9.78 6.41
C ALA A 25 -10.87 -10.62 7.61
N ASP A 26 -10.05 -11.55 8.03
CA ASP A 26 -10.39 -12.39 9.16
C ASP A 26 -10.03 -11.72 10.49
N GLY A 27 -9.57 -10.51 10.48
CA GLY A 27 -9.26 -9.78 11.71
C GLY A 27 -7.83 -9.84 12.14
N ARG A 28 -7.01 -10.67 11.54
CA ARG A 28 -5.61 -10.73 11.92
C ARG A 28 -4.90 -9.49 11.45
N GLU A 29 -3.91 -9.07 12.19
CA GLU A 29 -3.15 -7.88 11.84
C GLU A 29 -1.71 -8.21 11.56
N ILE A 30 -1.13 -7.59 10.59
CA ILE A 30 0.25 -7.79 10.22
C ILE A 30 0.96 -6.46 10.33
N THR A 31 2.04 -6.43 11.06
CA THR A 31 2.84 -5.23 11.15
C THR A 31 3.81 -5.21 9.99
N THR A 32 3.85 -4.15 9.26
CA THR A 32 4.72 -4.05 8.10
C THR A 32 5.09 -2.60 7.88
N ARG A 33 5.74 -2.30 6.79
CA ARG A 33 6.10 -0.94 6.46
C ARG A 33 5.47 -0.58 5.14
N PHE A 34 5.04 0.65 5.02
CA PHE A 34 4.39 1.14 3.82
C PHE A 34 5.18 2.31 3.24
N ILE A 35 5.22 2.42 1.94
CA ILE A 35 5.84 3.57 1.30
C ILE A 35 4.70 4.31 0.60
N ALA A 36 4.45 5.54 1.02
CA ALA A 36 3.40 6.34 0.43
C ALA A 36 3.87 6.86 -0.92
N LYS A 37 3.08 6.64 -1.97
CA LYS A 37 3.47 7.13 -3.26
C LYS A 37 2.72 8.41 -3.48
N GLN A 38 3.37 9.36 -4.13
CA GLN A 38 2.76 10.58 -4.34
C GLN A 38 1.71 10.46 -5.33
N ALA A 39 0.60 10.86 -5.07
CA ALA A 39 -0.46 10.71 -5.96
C ALA A 39 -0.25 11.60 -7.09
N ASP A 40 -0.54 11.18 -8.16
CA ASP A 40 -0.30 11.94 -9.28
C ASP A 40 -1.31 12.90 -9.31
N VAL A 41 -1.08 13.94 -9.53
CA VAL A 41 -1.91 14.89 -9.62
C VAL A 41 -2.90 14.76 -10.49
N VAL A 42 -3.85 14.81 -10.25
CA VAL A 42 -4.79 14.70 -11.03
C VAL A 42 -5.29 15.87 -11.49
N GLU A 43 -5.56 16.08 -12.37
CA GLU A 43 -5.99 17.11 -12.91
C GLU A 43 -7.27 17.35 -12.53
N SER A 44 -7.64 18.21 -12.22
CA SER A 44 -8.77 18.49 -11.81
C SER A 44 -9.64 18.67 -12.84
N PHE A 45 -10.47 18.04 -13.00
CA PHE A 45 -11.30 18.26 -13.95
C PHE A 45 -12.38 18.94 -13.39
N GLY A 46 -12.44 19.98 -13.47
CA GLY A 46 -13.57 20.62 -13.11
C GLY A 46 -13.84 20.40 -11.74
N ASP A 47 -14.84 20.25 -11.28
CA ASP A 47 -15.10 20.15 -9.98
C ASP A 47 -14.96 18.92 -9.41
N THR A 48 -14.66 18.21 -9.78
CA THR A 48 -14.58 17.03 -9.29
C THR A 48 -13.92 16.82 -8.19
N ARG A 49 -14.20 17.21 -7.37
CA ARG A 49 -13.55 17.01 -6.33
C ARG A 49 -13.50 15.74 -5.94
N LEU A 50 -13.91 15.13 -6.45
CA LEU A 50 -13.92 13.87 -6.16
C LEU A 50 -12.79 13.48 -5.84
N ALA A 51 -12.19 13.98 -5.95
CA ALA A 51 -11.07 13.72 -5.72
C ALA A 51 -10.91 13.04 -4.63
N LEU A 52 -11.12 12.36 -4.54
CA LEU A 52 -11.02 11.71 -3.66
C LEU A 52 -9.82 11.53 -3.22
N ALA A 53 -9.58 11.51 -2.52
CA ALA A 53 -8.51 11.35 -1.93
C ALA A 53 -8.06 10.00 -1.88
N THR A 54 -7.78 9.43 -2.87
CA THR A 54 -7.22 8.12 -2.78
C THR A 54 -5.73 8.26 -2.69
N HIS A 55 -5.12 7.43 -1.92
CA HIS A 55 -3.69 7.46 -1.75
C HIS A 55 -3.13 6.12 -2.16
N ARG A 56 -1.94 6.11 -2.70
CA ARG A 56 -1.30 4.87 -3.07
C ARG A 56 -0.19 4.54 -2.13
N PHE A 57 -0.07 3.27 -1.80
CA PHE A 57 0.96 2.83 -0.90
C PHE A 57 1.56 1.54 -1.42
N ASP A 58 2.86 1.39 -1.25
CA ASP A 58 3.51 0.14 -1.59
C ASP A 58 3.74 -0.63 -0.31
N VAL A 59 3.62 -1.93 -0.38
CA VAL A 59 3.87 -2.79 0.77
C VAL A 59 4.52 -4.07 0.23
N MET A 60 5.34 -4.71 1.04
CA MET A 60 6.05 -5.89 0.57
C MET A 60 5.16 -7.10 0.50
N VAL A 61 5.24 -7.84 -0.58
CA VAL A 61 4.47 -9.04 -0.78
C VAL A 61 4.76 -10.06 0.31
N ARG A 62 6.00 -10.14 0.74
CA ARG A 62 6.31 -11.15 1.74
C ARG A 62 5.61 -10.88 3.07
N ASP A 63 5.23 -9.67 3.34
CA ASP A 63 4.54 -9.37 4.58
C ASP A 63 3.04 -9.50 4.40
N VAL A 64 2.51 -9.02 3.30
CA VAL A 64 1.09 -9.12 3.04
C VAL A 64 0.93 -9.90 1.76
N MET A 65 0.72 -11.19 1.88
CA MET A 65 0.77 -12.04 0.70
C MET A 65 -0.41 -11.91 -0.23
N SER A 66 -1.57 -11.59 0.26
CA SER A 66 -2.74 -11.51 -0.57
C SER A 66 -3.67 -10.40 -0.14
N PRO A 67 -3.31 -9.17 -0.41
CA PRO A 67 -4.19 -8.08 -0.02
C PRO A 67 -5.46 -8.11 -0.87
N ARG A 68 -6.57 -7.70 -0.29
CA ARG A 68 -7.83 -7.71 -0.99
C ARG A 68 -8.58 -6.44 -0.82
N GLU A 69 -9.38 -6.11 -1.80
CA GLU A 69 -10.20 -4.95 -1.73
C GLU A 69 -11.10 -5.04 -0.51
N GLY A 70 -11.30 -3.98 0.19
CA GLY A 70 -12.13 -3.94 1.38
C GLY A 70 -11.35 -4.10 2.68
N GLU A 71 -10.13 -4.60 2.60
CA GLU A 71 -9.32 -4.73 3.81
C GLU A 71 -8.79 -3.36 4.20
N ARG A 72 -8.34 -3.21 5.41
CA ARG A 72 -7.92 -1.92 5.90
C ARG A 72 -6.49 -1.91 6.38
N PHE A 73 -5.87 -0.77 6.36
CA PHE A 73 -4.53 -0.65 6.88
C PHE A 73 -4.36 0.72 7.51
N THR A 74 -3.50 0.81 8.50
CA THR A 74 -3.26 2.04 9.23
C THR A 74 -1.81 2.43 9.08
N VAL A 75 -1.56 3.65 8.68
CA VAL A 75 -0.21 4.16 8.48
C VAL A 75 -0.17 5.54 9.09
N ALA A 76 0.81 5.78 9.92
CA ALA A 76 0.99 7.09 10.53
C ALA A 76 -0.28 7.59 11.20
N GLY A 77 -0.99 6.69 11.85
CA GLY A 77 -2.17 7.10 12.58
C GLY A 77 -3.42 7.27 11.76
N GLN A 78 -3.36 7.03 10.47
CA GLN A 78 -4.54 7.17 9.64
C GLN A 78 -4.94 5.84 9.04
N THR A 79 -6.21 5.54 9.01
CA THR A 79 -6.70 4.27 8.48
C THR A 79 -7.26 4.45 7.08
N PHE A 80 -6.93 3.50 6.23
CA PHE A 80 -7.39 3.50 4.86
C PHE A 80 -8.04 2.17 4.54
N GLN A 81 -8.93 2.17 3.57
CA GLN A 81 -9.51 0.92 3.11
C GLN A 81 -9.03 0.69 1.68
N VAL A 82 -8.66 -0.54 1.38
CA VAL A 82 -8.16 -0.88 0.05
C VAL A 82 -9.31 -0.78 -0.93
N VAL A 83 -9.17 0.03 -1.96
CA VAL A 83 -10.17 0.15 -2.99
C VAL A 83 -9.57 -0.29 -4.29
N GLY A 84 -10.31 -1.03 -5.05
CA GLY A 84 -9.79 -1.55 -6.31
C GLY A 84 -8.89 -2.73 -6.08
N GLU A 85 -8.37 -3.23 -7.15
CA GLU A 85 -7.57 -4.41 -7.06
C GLU A 85 -6.12 -4.08 -6.80
N PRO A 86 -5.47 -4.68 -5.83
CA PRO A 86 -4.05 -4.46 -5.62
C PRO A 86 -3.24 -4.89 -6.84
N LEU A 87 -2.19 -4.16 -7.12
CA LEU A 87 -1.36 -4.45 -8.27
C LEU A 87 0.02 -4.90 -7.85
N ALA A 88 0.48 -6.00 -8.40
CA ALA A 88 1.81 -6.50 -8.07
C ALA A 88 2.80 -6.01 -9.11
N ASP A 89 4.03 -5.79 -8.69
CA ASP A 89 5.05 -5.40 -9.65
C ASP A 89 5.47 -6.64 -10.43
N ARG A 90 6.34 -6.43 -11.43
CA ARG A 90 6.73 -7.50 -12.28
C ARG A 90 7.34 -8.65 -11.55
N ASP A 91 8.15 -8.42 -10.56
CA ASP A 91 8.80 -9.49 -9.85
C ASP A 91 8.01 -9.98 -8.66
N ARG A 92 6.81 -9.41 -8.48
CA ARG A 92 5.96 -9.82 -7.38
C ARG A 92 6.60 -9.67 -6.03
N LEU A 93 7.31 -8.62 -5.81
CA LEU A 93 7.91 -8.34 -4.51
C LEU A 93 7.18 -7.21 -3.81
N ILE A 94 6.44 -6.43 -4.55
CA ILE A 94 5.78 -5.26 -4.01
C ILE A 94 4.34 -5.19 -4.48
N TRP A 95 3.43 -4.92 -3.56
CA TRP A 95 2.06 -4.63 -3.92
C TRP A 95 1.86 -3.13 -3.89
N THR A 96 1.12 -2.60 -4.85
CA THR A 96 0.68 -1.21 -4.80
C THR A 96 -0.79 -1.24 -4.47
N LEU A 97 -1.15 -0.60 -3.38
CA LEU A 97 -2.51 -0.54 -2.90
C LEU A 97 -3.04 0.86 -3.06
N THR A 98 -4.31 0.95 -3.41
CA THR A 98 -4.96 2.26 -3.43
C THR A 98 -5.85 2.28 -2.20
N GLY A 99 -5.71 3.30 -1.39
CA GLY A 99 -6.45 3.39 -0.16
C GLY A 99 -7.32 4.61 -0.09
N ALA A 100 -8.51 4.45 0.40
CA ALA A 100 -9.38 5.58 0.65
C ALA A 100 -9.46 5.77 2.15
N PRO A 101 -9.37 6.98 2.66
CA PRO A 101 -9.44 7.20 4.09
C PRO A 101 -10.77 6.73 4.66
N VAL A 102 -10.72 6.15 5.83
CA VAL A 102 -11.93 5.64 6.44
C VAL A 102 -12.35 6.50 7.60
#